data_18d361203efe9f7da101ad3206adff9a
#
_entry.id   18d361203efe9f7da101ad3206adff9a
#
_cell.length_a   1.000
_cell.length_b   1.000
_cell.length_c   1.000
_cell.angle_alpha   90.00
_cell.angle_beta   90.00
_cell.angle_gamma   90.00
#
_symmetry.space_group_name_H-M   'P 1'
#
loop_
_entity.id
_entity.type
_entity.pdbx_description
1 polymer ?
#
loop_
_entity_poly.entity_id
_entity_poly.type
_entity_poly.pdbx_seq_one_letter_code
_entity_poly.pdbx_strand_id
1 'polypeptide(L)'
;MVTGSDLKESQHAVDIAREHSGLCYATVGVHPCSAKQFDTYPGGASALLSALRDLVQTSKAAGHAVAFGEIGLDYDRLFLTPKETQLKYFEAQLELAVEVQLPLFLHSRAASEDFERLLAAKLPLLPKKGLVHSFTGTVEEMRRMVDMQLDVGVNGCSLKTEDNVEVVRQIPVERLQIETDGPWCEMRPSHASAKYLKDAPPLPKAVKKEKWAQGLMVKGRNEPAAIPHVAWAIAKIKDIPVEDVCEA
;
A
#
# COMPACT_ATOMS: atom_id res chain seq x y z
N MET A 1 7.61 4.95 3.61
CA MET A 1 6.47 5.79 3.15
C MET A 1 5.40 5.75 4.23
N VAL A 2 4.77 6.90 4.53
CA VAL A 2 3.67 7.04 5.50
C VAL A 2 2.39 7.23 4.71
N THR A 3 1.40 6.36 4.95
CA THR A 3 0.20 6.26 4.11
C THR A 3 -0.93 7.13 4.64
N GLY A 4 -1.49 7.99 3.78
CA GLY A 4 -2.74 8.71 4.03
C GLY A 4 -3.95 7.85 3.65
N SER A 5 -4.91 7.71 4.56
CA SER A 5 -6.14 6.92 4.35
C SER A 5 -7.44 7.75 4.37
N ASP A 6 -7.31 9.02 4.70
CA ASP A 6 -8.30 10.09 4.60
C ASP A 6 -7.60 11.45 4.65
N LEU A 7 -8.34 12.56 4.57
CA LEU A 7 -7.73 13.90 4.56
C LEU A 7 -6.90 14.18 5.83
N LYS A 8 -7.41 13.78 7.00
CA LYS A 8 -6.73 14.01 8.29
C LYS A 8 -5.45 13.17 8.39
N GLU A 9 -5.54 11.88 8.06
CA GLU A 9 -4.38 10.98 8.07
C GLU A 9 -3.37 11.35 6.98
N SER A 10 -3.83 11.83 5.81
CA SER A 10 -2.96 12.38 4.76
C SER A 10 -2.20 13.61 5.24
N GLN A 11 -2.88 14.55 5.94
CA GLN A 11 -2.21 15.70 6.54
C GLN A 11 -1.16 15.26 7.56
N HIS A 12 -1.52 14.31 8.43
CA HIS A 12 -0.59 13.76 9.42
C HIS A 12 0.63 13.07 8.79
N ALA A 13 0.40 12.30 7.71
CA ALA A 13 1.49 11.68 6.95
C ALA A 13 2.44 12.72 6.34
N VAL A 14 1.91 13.82 5.81
CA VAL A 14 2.70 14.95 5.28
C VAL A 14 3.48 15.64 6.41
N ASP A 15 2.87 15.82 7.59
CA ASP A 15 3.55 16.42 8.74
C ASP A 15 4.74 15.57 9.21
N ILE A 16 4.57 14.24 9.28
CA ILE A 16 5.67 13.30 9.58
C ILE A 16 6.77 13.38 8.51
N ALA A 17 6.39 13.41 7.23
CA ALA A 17 7.36 13.51 6.13
C ALA A 17 8.15 14.83 6.18
N ARG A 18 7.50 15.93 6.60
CA ARG A 18 8.16 17.23 6.80
C ARG A 18 9.11 17.21 8.00
N GLU A 19 8.69 16.64 9.13
CA GLU A 19 9.52 16.51 10.35
C GLU A 19 10.73 15.60 10.14
N HIS A 20 10.61 14.61 9.27
CA HIS A 20 11.65 13.64 8.93
C HIS A 20 12.05 13.71 7.45
N SER A 21 12.26 14.92 6.95
CA SER A 21 12.57 15.18 5.54
C SER A 21 13.81 14.40 5.08
N GLY A 22 13.71 13.78 3.89
CA GLY A 22 14.74 12.90 3.34
C GLY A 22 14.74 11.47 3.87
N LEU A 23 14.00 11.20 4.96
CA LEU A 23 13.84 9.85 5.52
C LEU A 23 12.41 9.31 5.33
N CYS A 24 11.40 10.16 5.55
CA CYS A 24 9.99 9.80 5.41
C CYS A 24 9.36 10.55 4.25
N TYR A 25 8.46 9.87 3.54
CA TYR A 25 7.65 10.41 2.47
C TYR A 25 6.20 10.01 2.67
N ALA A 26 5.26 10.84 2.20
CA ALA A 26 3.83 10.66 2.40
C ALA A 26 3.09 10.25 1.13
N THR A 27 1.94 9.60 1.31
CA THR A 27 0.90 9.51 0.30
C THR A 27 -0.31 10.37 0.72
N VAL A 28 -1.11 10.80 -0.24
CA VAL A 28 -2.32 11.60 -0.02
C VAL A 28 -3.48 10.98 -0.78
N GLY A 29 -4.54 10.60 -0.08
CA GLY A 29 -5.72 9.99 -0.68
C GLY A 29 -6.78 9.61 0.35
N VAL A 30 -7.89 9.03 -0.14
CA VAL A 30 -8.96 8.49 0.71
C VAL A 30 -9.19 7.02 0.38
N HIS A 31 -8.89 6.18 1.35
CA HIS A 31 -9.06 4.72 1.29
C HIS A 31 -10.54 4.33 1.05
N PRO A 32 -10.84 3.27 0.30
CA PRO A 32 -12.22 2.85 0.03
C PRO A 32 -13.10 2.71 1.27
N CYS A 33 -12.56 2.22 2.37
CA CYS A 33 -13.30 2.11 3.63
C CYS A 33 -13.69 3.47 4.25
N SER A 34 -12.99 4.54 3.90
CA SER A 34 -13.22 5.91 4.36
C SER A 34 -14.03 6.76 3.36
N ALA A 35 -14.40 6.22 2.19
CA ALA A 35 -14.98 7.00 1.09
C ALA A 35 -16.35 7.64 1.42
N LYS A 36 -17.07 7.19 2.46
CA LYS A 36 -18.25 7.91 2.99
C LYS A 36 -17.95 9.34 3.42
N GLN A 37 -16.70 9.66 3.73
CA GLN A 37 -16.30 11.02 4.11
C GLN A 37 -16.62 12.04 3.02
N PHE A 38 -16.59 11.65 1.76
CA PHE A 38 -16.96 12.54 0.65
C PHE A 38 -18.41 13.03 0.74
N ASP A 39 -19.32 12.18 1.21
CA ASP A 39 -20.73 12.54 1.36
C ASP A 39 -21.00 13.37 2.63
N THR A 40 -20.15 13.24 3.65
CA THR A 40 -20.33 13.87 4.97
C THR A 40 -19.42 15.06 5.23
N TYR A 41 -18.47 15.35 4.35
CA TYR A 41 -17.53 16.45 4.51
C TYR A 41 -18.25 17.80 4.43
N PRO A 42 -17.89 18.80 5.25
CA PRO A 42 -18.43 20.15 5.13
C PRO A 42 -18.21 20.74 3.74
N GLY A 43 -19.28 21.08 3.04
CA GLY A 43 -19.24 21.49 1.63
C GLY A 43 -19.26 20.34 0.61
N GLY A 44 -19.40 19.08 1.08
CA GLY A 44 -19.59 17.90 0.24
C GLY A 44 -18.33 17.40 -0.46
N ALA A 45 -18.53 16.49 -1.40
CA ALA A 45 -17.44 15.80 -2.11
C ALA A 45 -16.50 16.76 -2.86
N SER A 46 -17.05 17.81 -3.47
CA SER A 46 -16.26 18.81 -4.20
C SER A 46 -15.28 19.54 -3.29
N ALA A 47 -15.73 19.88 -2.07
CA ALA A 47 -14.87 20.55 -1.08
C ALA A 47 -13.76 19.61 -0.58
N LEU A 48 -14.08 18.32 -0.33
CA LEU A 48 -13.06 17.35 0.06
C LEU A 48 -12.03 17.10 -1.06
N LEU A 49 -12.48 16.97 -2.33
CA LEU A 49 -11.56 16.84 -3.47
C LEU A 49 -10.68 18.07 -3.63
N SER A 50 -11.21 19.28 -3.40
CA SER A 50 -10.39 20.51 -3.40
C SER A 50 -9.35 20.48 -2.28
N ALA A 51 -9.73 20.12 -1.07
CA ALA A 51 -8.80 20.03 0.07
C ALA A 51 -7.68 18.99 -0.18
N LEU A 52 -8.02 17.83 -0.76
CA LEU A 52 -7.02 16.81 -1.16
C LEU A 52 -6.09 17.34 -2.25
N ARG A 53 -6.64 18.06 -3.26
CA ARG A 53 -5.85 18.69 -4.32
C ARG A 53 -4.84 19.68 -3.75
N ASP A 54 -5.28 20.59 -2.90
CA ASP A 54 -4.43 21.61 -2.30
C ASP A 54 -3.32 20.99 -1.44
N LEU A 55 -3.68 19.98 -0.63
CA LEU A 55 -2.72 19.25 0.20
C LEU A 55 -1.67 18.54 -0.65
N VAL A 56 -2.10 17.75 -1.66
CA VAL A 56 -1.16 16.96 -2.45
C VAL A 56 -0.28 17.84 -3.35
N GLN A 57 -0.81 18.91 -3.95
CA GLN A 57 -0.02 19.80 -4.78
C GLN A 57 1.04 20.55 -3.96
N THR A 58 0.65 21.07 -2.79
CA THR A 58 1.58 21.75 -1.88
C THR A 58 2.67 20.82 -1.37
N SER A 59 2.30 19.62 -0.90
CA SER A 59 3.25 18.66 -0.35
C SER A 59 4.13 18.01 -1.43
N LYS A 60 3.61 17.82 -2.65
CA LYS A 60 4.40 17.40 -3.82
C LYS A 60 5.45 18.43 -4.18
N ALA A 61 5.07 19.72 -4.24
CA ALA A 61 6.00 20.81 -4.55
C ALA A 61 7.12 20.93 -3.51
N ALA A 62 6.82 20.60 -2.25
CA ALA A 62 7.79 20.57 -1.15
C ALA A 62 8.63 19.27 -1.10
N GLY A 63 8.36 18.27 -1.97
CA GLY A 63 9.06 16.98 -1.99
C GLY A 63 8.65 16.00 -0.89
N HIS A 64 7.56 16.25 -0.17
CA HIS A 64 7.08 15.40 0.92
C HIS A 64 6.08 14.33 0.47
N ALA A 65 5.15 14.66 -0.44
CA ALA A 65 4.25 13.68 -1.04
C ALA A 65 4.85 13.09 -2.31
N VAL A 66 4.93 11.76 -2.38
CA VAL A 66 5.56 11.01 -3.49
C VAL A 66 4.59 10.11 -4.24
N ALA A 67 3.40 9.84 -3.69
CA ALA A 67 2.36 9.07 -4.35
C ALA A 67 0.96 9.62 -4.01
N PHE A 68 0.00 9.41 -4.93
CA PHE A 68 -1.41 9.70 -4.71
C PHE A 68 -2.14 8.41 -4.32
N GLY A 69 -2.67 8.38 -3.12
CA GLY A 69 -3.31 7.23 -2.48
C GLY A 69 -3.16 7.32 -0.94
N GLU A 70 -3.70 6.40 -0.21
CA GLU A 70 -4.24 5.11 -0.65
C GLU A 70 -5.64 5.30 -1.23
N ILE A 71 -5.86 4.86 -2.48
CA ILE A 71 -7.16 4.91 -3.16
C ILE A 71 -7.47 3.54 -3.78
N GLY A 72 -8.73 3.23 -4.03
CA GLY A 72 -9.08 1.95 -4.66
C GLY A 72 -10.43 1.40 -4.23
N LEU A 73 -10.53 0.06 -4.17
CA LEU A 73 -11.74 -0.68 -3.85
C LEU A 73 -11.48 -1.81 -2.84
N ASP A 74 -12.39 -1.98 -1.88
CA ASP A 74 -12.37 -3.05 -0.88
C ASP A 74 -13.79 -3.64 -0.70
N TYR A 75 -14.05 -4.77 -1.35
CA TYR A 75 -15.37 -5.42 -1.28
C TYR A 75 -15.49 -6.39 -0.10
N ASP A 76 -14.41 -6.70 0.60
CA ASP A 76 -14.48 -7.43 1.87
C ASP A 76 -15.05 -6.56 3.00
N ARG A 77 -15.07 -5.22 2.82
CA ARG A 77 -15.47 -4.26 3.85
C ARG A 77 -16.65 -3.36 3.43
N LEU A 78 -17.60 -3.90 2.65
CA LEU A 78 -18.79 -3.16 2.20
C LEU A 78 -19.67 -2.66 3.36
N PHE A 79 -19.53 -3.23 4.55
CA PHE A 79 -20.20 -2.77 5.76
C PHE A 79 -19.67 -1.40 6.24
N LEU A 80 -18.45 -1.02 5.91
CA LEU A 80 -17.87 0.30 6.18
C LEU A 80 -18.34 1.32 5.14
N THR A 81 -18.18 0.98 3.86
CA THR A 81 -18.56 1.84 2.73
C THR A 81 -19.18 0.99 1.62
N PRO A 82 -20.44 1.30 1.20
CA PRO A 82 -21.11 0.55 0.13
C PRO A 82 -20.33 0.58 -1.19
N LYS A 83 -20.52 -0.46 -2.02
CA LYS A 83 -19.85 -0.63 -3.32
C LYS A 83 -19.99 0.60 -4.21
N GLU A 84 -21.21 1.12 -4.35
CA GLU A 84 -21.52 2.26 -5.22
C GLU A 84 -20.77 3.53 -4.79
N THR A 85 -20.64 3.74 -3.48
CA THR A 85 -19.89 4.86 -2.91
C THR A 85 -18.39 4.70 -3.17
N GLN A 86 -17.86 3.48 -3.00
CA GLN A 86 -16.46 3.20 -3.30
C GLN A 86 -16.15 3.45 -4.78
N LEU A 87 -16.97 2.93 -5.69
CA LEU A 87 -16.82 3.11 -7.14
C LEU A 87 -16.83 4.59 -7.52
N LYS A 88 -17.85 5.33 -7.08
CA LYS A 88 -18.01 6.76 -7.34
C LYS A 88 -16.78 7.58 -6.94
N TYR A 89 -16.26 7.32 -5.73
CA TYR A 89 -15.16 8.13 -5.21
C TYR A 89 -13.78 7.59 -5.58
N PHE A 90 -13.65 6.35 -5.98
CA PHE A 90 -12.45 5.87 -6.65
C PHE A 90 -12.29 6.55 -8.01
N GLU A 91 -13.36 6.61 -8.83
CA GLU A 91 -13.35 7.30 -10.11
C GLU A 91 -13.02 8.80 -9.96
N ALA A 92 -13.66 9.50 -9.00
CA ALA A 92 -13.38 10.90 -8.72
C ALA A 92 -11.92 11.16 -8.29
N GLN A 93 -11.34 10.26 -7.51
CA GLN A 93 -9.94 10.34 -7.11
C GLN A 93 -8.99 10.00 -8.27
N LEU A 94 -9.35 9.12 -9.18
CA LEU A 94 -8.57 8.87 -10.40
C LEU A 94 -8.55 10.11 -11.33
N GLU A 95 -9.64 10.89 -11.40
CA GLU A 95 -9.63 12.19 -12.11
C GLU A 95 -8.62 13.15 -11.46
N LEU A 96 -8.64 13.25 -10.14
CA LEU A 96 -7.67 14.08 -9.40
C LEU A 96 -6.24 13.57 -9.58
N ALA A 97 -6.03 12.26 -9.64
CA ALA A 97 -4.70 11.68 -9.90
C ALA A 97 -4.13 12.11 -11.25
N VAL A 98 -4.99 12.21 -12.29
CA VAL A 98 -4.58 12.72 -13.62
C VAL A 98 -4.12 14.18 -13.53
N GLU A 99 -4.75 15.01 -12.70
CA GLU A 99 -4.29 16.39 -12.48
C GLU A 99 -2.96 16.46 -11.72
N VAL A 100 -2.82 15.60 -10.70
CA VAL A 100 -1.69 15.62 -9.76
C VAL A 100 -0.41 15.03 -10.36
N GLN A 101 -0.52 14.02 -11.24
CA GLN A 101 0.63 13.38 -11.91
C GLN A 101 1.68 12.81 -10.95
N LEU A 102 1.25 12.21 -9.84
CA LEU A 102 2.07 11.34 -8.98
C LEU A 102 1.84 9.87 -9.34
N PRO A 103 2.77 8.95 -9.01
CA PRO A 103 2.47 7.53 -9.03
C PRO A 103 1.29 7.23 -8.11
N LEU A 104 0.49 6.21 -8.47
CA LEU A 104 -0.63 5.77 -7.65
C LEU A 104 -0.18 4.83 -6.53
N PHE A 105 -0.78 4.95 -5.36
CA PHE A 105 -0.71 3.97 -4.28
C PHE A 105 -2.10 3.35 -4.11
N LEU A 106 -2.26 2.10 -4.55
CA LEU A 106 -3.55 1.49 -4.88
C LEU A 106 -3.90 0.35 -3.94
N HIS A 107 -5.16 0.33 -3.51
CA HIS A 107 -5.78 -0.74 -2.75
C HIS A 107 -6.77 -1.52 -3.63
N SER A 108 -6.63 -2.84 -3.69
CA SER A 108 -7.60 -3.73 -4.35
C SER A 108 -7.85 -4.97 -3.51
N ARG A 109 -9.10 -5.14 -3.05
CA ARG A 109 -9.51 -6.30 -2.26
C ARG A 109 -10.84 -6.84 -2.74
N ALA A 110 -10.85 -8.09 -3.25
CA ALA A 110 -12.05 -8.76 -3.79
C ALA A 110 -12.83 -7.92 -4.83
N ALA A 111 -12.15 -7.05 -5.58
CA ALA A 111 -12.76 -6.04 -6.46
C ALA A 111 -12.09 -5.94 -7.84
N SER A 112 -11.33 -6.94 -8.24
CA SER A 112 -10.40 -6.90 -9.37
C SER A 112 -11.06 -6.44 -10.68
N GLU A 113 -12.26 -6.93 -11.02
CA GLU A 113 -12.97 -6.59 -12.26
C GLU A 113 -13.31 -5.08 -12.35
N ASP A 114 -13.95 -4.53 -11.32
CA ASP A 114 -14.31 -3.11 -11.28
C ASP A 114 -13.07 -2.22 -11.16
N PHE A 115 -12.08 -2.66 -10.37
CA PHE A 115 -10.82 -1.97 -10.19
C PHE A 115 -10.06 -1.82 -11.52
N GLU A 116 -9.88 -2.92 -12.24
CA GLU A 116 -9.20 -2.96 -13.53
C GLU A 116 -9.92 -2.10 -14.58
N ARG A 117 -11.26 -2.20 -14.64
CA ARG A 117 -12.09 -1.44 -15.57
C ARG A 117 -11.94 0.07 -15.38
N LEU A 118 -12.02 0.57 -14.13
CA LEU A 118 -11.88 2.00 -13.82
C LEU A 118 -10.46 2.50 -14.07
N LEU A 119 -9.47 1.70 -13.66
CA LEU A 119 -8.07 2.07 -13.78
C LEU A 119 -7.61 2.09 -15.25
N ALA A 120 -7.99 1.09 -16.05
CA ALA A 120 -7.63 1.01 -17.47
C ALA A 120 -8.04 2.25 -18.27
N ALA A 121 -9.17 2.87 -17.92
CA ALA A 121 -9.65 4.10 -18.56
C ALA A 121 -8.73 5.31 -18.29
N LYS A 122 -7.97 5.32 -17.18
CA LYS A 122 -7.15 6.46 -16.72
C LYS A 122 -5.64 6.23 -16.89
N LEU A 123 -5.18 4.99 -16.88
CA LEU A 123 -3.75 4.66 -16.96
C LEU A 123 -3.00 5.28 -18.15
N PRO A 124 -3.58 5.46 -19.35
CA PRO A 124 -2.92 6.17 -20.44
C PRO A 124 -2.56 7.63 -20.11
N LEU A 125 -3.31 8.24 -19.18
CA LEU A 125 -3.11 9.61 -18.71
C LEU A 125 -2.18 9.72 -17.49
N LEU A 126 -1.71 8.58 -16.97
CA LEU A 126 -0.90 8.44 -15.75
C LEU A 126 0.45 7.82 -16.09
N PRO A 127 1.42 8.58 -16.58
CA PRO A 127 2.71 8.06 -17.08
C PRO A 127 3.52 7.33 -16.02
N LYS A 128 3.38 7.70 -14.75
CA LYS A 128 4.09 7.09 -13.63
C LYS A 128 3.45 5.82 -13.11
N LYS A 129 2.26 5.44 -13.63
CA LYS A 129 1.52 4.25 -13.19
C LYS A 129 1.34 4.20 -11.66
N GLY A 130 1.73 3.13 -11.00
CA GLY A 130 1.64 3.00 -9.56
C GLY A 130 1.86 1.59 -9.05
N LEU A 131 1.61 1.42 -7.77
CA LEU A 131 1.77 0.20 -7.00
C LEU A 131 0.39 -0.27 -6.50
N VAL A 132 0.05 -1.53 -6.74
CA VAL A 132 -1.03 -2.22 -6.01
C VAL A 132 -0.41 -2.78 -4.74
N HIS A 133 -0.62 -2.09 -3.62
CA HIS A 133 -0.01 -2.46 -2.35
C HIS A 133 -0.71 -3.65 -1.70
N SER A 134 -0.01 -4.34 -0.80
CA SER A 134 -0.55 -5.43 0.03
C SER A 134 -1.32 -6.49 -0.78
N PHE A 135 -0.75 -6.88 -1.93
CA PHE A 135 -1.43 -7.73 -2.88
C PHE A 135 -1.66 -9.13 -2.32
N THR A 136 -2.91 -9.60 -2.41
CA THR A 136 -3.33 -10.93 -1.94
C THR A 136 -4.25 -11.65 -2.91
N GLY A 137 -4.31 -11.17 -4.16
CA GLY A 137 -5.09 -11.77 -5.24
C GLY A 137 -4.46 -13.04 -5.82
N THR A 138 -5.01 -13.50 -6.93
CA THR A 138 -4.54 -14.68 -7.67
C THR A 138 -3.36 -14.37 -8.59
N VAL A 139 -2.75 -15.43 -9.14
CA VAL A 139 -1.69 -15.30 -10.16
C VAL A 139 -2.22 -14.59 -11.41
N GLU A 140 -3.44 -14.89 -11.83
CA GLU A 140 -4.07 -14.28 -13.00
C GLU A 140 -4.34 -12.78 -12.78
N GLU A 141 -4.81 -12.40 -11.59
CA GLU A 141 -4.98 -10.99 -11.22
C GLU A 141 -3.64 -10.27 -11.19
N MET A 142 -2.61 -10.86 -10.57
CA MET A 142 -1.26 -10.31 -10.55
C MET A 142 -0.71 -10.07 -11.96
N ARG A 143 -0.86 -11.04 -12.87
CA ARG A 143 -0.41 -10.90 -14.27
C ARG A 143 -1.09 -9.72 -14.96
N ARG A 144 -2.42 -9.55 -14.77
CA ARG A 144 -3.14 -8.41 -15.34
C ARG A 144 -2.65 -7.06 -14.79
N MET A 145 -2.29 -6.99 -13.48
CA MET A 145 -1.67 -5.77 -12.91
C MET A 145 -0.32 -5.48 -13.57
N VAL A 146 0.52 -6.49 -13.73
CA VAL A 146 1.82 -6.37 -14.41
C VAL A 146 1.66 -5.95 -15.88
N ASP A 147 0.70 -6.52 -16.60
CA ASP A 147 0.38 -6.15 -17.99
C ASP A 147 -0.09 -4.68 -18.09
N MET A 148 -0.75 -4.17 -17.05
CA MET A 148 -1.10 -2.76 -16.90
C MET A 148 0.09 -1.87 -16.49
N GLN A 149 1.29 -2.43 -16.40
CA GLN A 149 2.53 -1.76 -15.98
C GLN A 149 2.47 -1.24 -14.52
N LEU A 150 1.70 -1.90 -13.67
CA LEU A 150 1.68 -1.63 -12.23
C LEU A 150 2.73 -2.49 -11.53
N ASP A 151 3.26 -1.96 -10.43
CA ASP A 151 4.06 -2.73 -9.49
C ASP A 151 3.15 -3.45 -8.49
N VAL A 152 3.68 -4.48 -7.84
CA VAL A 152 2.95 -5.33 -6.91
C VAL A 152 3.63 -5.33 -5.55
N GLY A 153 2.93 -4.84 -4.54
CA GLY A 153 3.40 -4.75 -3.16
C GLY A 153 3.25 -6.06 -2.40
N VAL A 154 4.32 -6.47 -1.75
CA VAL A 154 4.41 -7.73 -0.99
C VAL A 154 4.76 -7.45 0.46
N ASN A 155 3.91 -7.93 1.37
CA ASN A 155 4.09 -7.89 2.81
C ASN A 155 3.73 -9.23 3.47
N GLY A 156 3.60 -9.28 4.79
CA GLY A 156 3.27 -10.51 5.51
C GLY A 156 1.88 -11.08 5.17
N CYS A 157 0.93 -10.26 4.70
CA CYS A 157 -0.38 -10.74 4.23
C CYS A 157 -0.26 -11.44 2.87
N SER A 158 0.60 -10.96 2.00
CA SER A 158 0.93 -11.57 0.69
C SER A 158 1.74 -12.88 0.82
N LEU A 159 2.10 -13.26 2.04
CA LEU A 159 2.95 -14.43 2.35
C LEU A 159 2.26 -15.42 3.29
N LYS A 160 0.92 -15.31 3.43
CA LYS A 160 0.16 -16.01 4.45
C LYS A 160 -0.18 -17.46 4.08
N THR A 161 -0.57 -17.72 2.84
CA THR A 161 -0.97 -19.04 2.35
C THR A 161 0.02 -19.55 1.31
N GLU A 162 -0.03 -20.85 0.97
CA GLU A 162 0.79 -21.41 -0.12
C GLU A 162 0.42 -20.79 -1.47
N ASP A 163 -0.86 -20.50 -1.71
CA ASP A 163 -1.31 -19.80 -2.92
C ASP A 163 -0.70 -18.40 -3.01
N ASN A 164 -0.67 -17.66 -1.91
CA ASN A 164 -0.01 -16.36 -1.85
C ASN A 164 1.51 -16.47 -2.14
N VAL A 165 2.17 -17.47 -1.59
CA VAL A 165 3.60 -17.73 -1.85
C VAL A 165 3.82 -18.03 -3.34
N GLU A 166 2.92 -18.78 -3.97
CA GLU A 166 3.02 -19.06 -5.41
C GLU A 166 2.84 -17.80 -6.25
N VAL A 167 1.92 -16.90 -5.88
CA VAL A 167 1.79 -15.58 -6.51
C VAL A 167 3.11 -14.81 -6.43
N VAL A 168 3.70 -14.70 -5.22
CA VAL A 168 4.96 -13.98 -5.02
C VAL A 168 6.10 -14.59 -5.85
N ARG A 169 6.14 -15.91 -5.99
CA ARG A 169 7.13 -16.61 -6.84
C ARG A 169 7.07 -16.10 -8.29
N GLN A 170 5.87 -15.82 -8.81
CA GLN A 170 5.64 -15.45 -10.18
C GLN A 170 5.68 -13.94 -10.48
N ILE A 171 5.66 -13.06 -9.47
CA ILE A 171 5.83 -11.62 -9.70
C ILE A 171 7.21 -11.38 -10.33
N PRO A 172 7.34 -10.69 -11.48
CA PRO A 172 8.64 -10.26 -12.00
C PRO A 172 9.37 -9.41 -10.96
N VAL A 173 10.67 -9.64 -10.75
CA VAL A 173 11.41 -8.97 -9.68
C VAL A 173 11.44 -7.45 -9.86
N GLU A 174 11.51 -6.99 -11.10
CA GLU A 174 11.47 -5.58 -11.49
C GLU A 174 10.09 -4.90 -11.31
N ARG A 175 9.07 -5.68 -10.93
CA ARG A 175 7.70 -5.21 -10.64
C ARG A 175 7.30 -5.46 -9.19
N LEU A 176 8.22 -5.98 -8.39
CA LEU A 176 7.97 -6.31 -7.01
C LEU A 176 8.42 -5.17 -6.09
N GLN A 177 7.53 -4.73 -5.19
CA GLN A 177 7.86 -3.77 -4.15
C GLN A 177 7.72 -4.42 -2.78
N ILE A 178 8.69 -4.23 -1.90
CA ILE A 178 8.64 -4.74 -0.52
C ILE A 178 8.02 -3.72 0.42
N GLU A 179 7.18 -4.18 1.31
CA GLU A 179 6.51 -3.32 2.29
C GLU A 179 6.23 -4.08 3.59
N THR A 180 5.95 -3.36 4.66
CA THR A 180 5.54 -3.97 5.94
C THR A 180 4.05 -3.83 6.21
N ASP A 181 3.44 -2.75 5.74
CA ASP A 181 2.07 -2.35 6.08
C ASP A 181 1.84 -2.28 7.60
N GLY A 182 2.86 -1.81 8.31
CA GLY A 182 2.76 -1.65 9.77
C GLY A 182 1.71 -0.60 10.18
N PRO A 183 0.93 -0.87 11.24
CA PRO A 183 1.09 -1.89 12.26
C PRO A 183 0.48 -3.27 11.95
N TRP A 184 0.00 -3.48 10.72
CA TRP A 184 -0.67 -4.68 10.24
C TRP A 184 0.31 -5.69 9.62
N CYS A 185 -0.19 -6.74 9.05
CA CYS A 185 0.53 -7.68 8.18
C CYS A 185 1.79 -8.31 8.78
N GLU A 186 1.82 -8.51 10.13
CA GLU A 186 2.91 -9.22 10.81
C GLU A 186 3.05 -10.64 10.24
N MET A 187 4.27 -11.04 9.90
CA MET A 187 4.57 -12.42 9.52
C MET A 187 4.52 -13.32 10.75
N ARG A 188 3.74 -14.40 10.69
CA ARG A 188 3.50 -15.28 11.84
C ARG A 188 4.04 -16.69 11.61
N PRO A 189 4.38 -17.43 12.68
CA PRO A 189 4.81 -18.83 12.55
C PRO A 189 3.81 -19.76 11.86
N SER A 190 2.51 -19.39 11.85
CA SER A 190 1.44 -20.14 11.17
C SER A 190 1.32 -19.81 9.67
N HIS A 191 2.05 -18.82 9.15
CA HIS A 191 2.01 -18.44 7.74
C HIS A 191 2.89 -19.40 6.91
N ALA A 192 2.51 -19.61 5.65
CA ALA A 192 3.27 -20.44 4.71
C ALA A 192 4.73 -19.98 4.55
N SER A 193 4.97 -18.66 4.69
CA SER A 193 6.31 -18.08 4.63
C SER A 193 7.21 -18.41 5.82
N ALA A 194 6.69 -18.92 6.93
CA ALA A 194 7.50 -19.19 8.13
C ALA A 194 8.69 -20.13 7.86
N LYS A 195 8.51 -21.10 6.95
CA LYS A 195 9.57 -22.03 6.53
C LYS A 195 10.77 -21.35 5.87
N TYR A 196 10.57 -20.20 5.27
CA TYR A 196 11.60 -19.40 4.58
C TYR A 196 12.37 -18.47 5.53
N LEU A 197 11.89 -18.29 6.77
CA LEU A 197 12.53 -17.42 7.77
C LEU A 197 13.50 -18.14 8.69
N LYS A 198 13.73 -19.44 8.51
CA LYS A 198 14.53 -20.26 9.43
C LYS A 198 15.92 -19.68 9.68
N ASP A 199 16.57 -19.17 8.65
CA ASP A 199 17.93 -18.60 8.70
C ASP A 199 17.93 -17.08 8.46
N ALA A 200 16.78 -16.42 8.67
CA ALA A 200 16.67 -14.97 8.50
C ALA A 200 17.43 -14.20 9.59
N PRO A 201 17.95 -13.02 9.29
CA PRO A 201 18.54 -12.15 10.30
C PRO A 201 17.58 -11.89 11.46
N PRO A 202 18.06 -11.86 12.72
CA PRO A 202 17.19 -11.64 13.85
C PRO A 202 16.61 -10.22 13.85
N LEU A 203 15.31 -10.11 14.11
CA LEU A 203 14.65 -8.83 14.37
C LEU A 203 14.89 -8.40 15.83
N PRO A 204 14.70 -7.09 16.14
CA PRO A 204 14.68 -6.63 17.52
C PRO A 204 13.70 -7.44 18.37
N LYS A 205 14.05 -7.67 19.63
CA LYS A 205 13.21 -8.47 20.55
C LYS A 205 11.83 -7.85 20.71
N ALA A 206 10.78 -8.62 20.45
CA ALA A 206 9.40 -8.18 20.68
C ALA A 206 8.96 -8.44 22.13
N VAL A 207 8.40 -7.39 22.77
CA VAL A 207 7.91 -7.43 24.15
C VAL A 207 6.43 -7.00 24.22
N LYS A 208 5.77 -7.21 25.36
CA LYS A 208 4.44 -6.65 25.61
C LYS A 208 4.53 -5.11 25.60
N LYS A 209 3.46 -4.43 25.19
CA LYS A 209 3.38 -2.96 25.07
C LYS A 209 3.88 -2.24 26.35
N GLU A 210 3.51 -2.76 27.53
CA GLU A 210 3.86 -2.17 28.83
C GLU A 210 5.35 -2.33 29.19
N LYS A 211 6.08 -3.19 28.47
CA LYS A 211 7.52 -3.45 28.67
C LYS A 211 8.37 -2.87 27.53
N TRP A 212 7.76 -2.05 26.66
CA TRP A 212 8.48 -1.49 25.54
C TRP A 212 9.54 -0.47 26.01
N ALA A 213 10.68 -0.52 25.37
CA ALA A 213 11.77 0.45 25.49
C ALA A 213 12.40 0.64 24.10
N GLN A 214 13.14 1.70 23.92
CA GLN A 214 13.84 1.96 22.66
C GLN A 214 14.71 0.78 22.24
N GLY A 215 14.65 0.41 20.95
CA GLY A 215 15.34 -0.77 20.41
C GLY A 215 14.57 -2.09 20.55
N LEU A 216 13.35 -2.07 21.09
CA LEU A 216 12.47 -3.23 21.18
C LEU A 216 11.23 -3.04 20.29
N MET A 217 10.71 -4.15 19.77
CA MET A 217 9.43 -4.20 19.07
C MET A 217 8.27 -4.52 20.03
N VAL A 218 7.05 -4.21 19.64
CA VAL A 218 5.83 -4.61 20.39
C VAL A 218 5.22 -5.87 19.75
N LYS A 219 4.96 -6.88 20.59
CA LYS A 219 4.30 -8.14 20.15
C LYS A 219 2.93 -7.85 19.52
N GLY A 220 2.68 -8.43 18.33
CA GLY A 220 1.42 -8.29 17.59
C GLY A 220 1.25 -6.93 16.90
N ARG A 221 2.29 -6.11 16.85
CA ARG A 221 2.34 -4.86 16.09
C ARG A 221 3.51 -4.94 15.11
N ASN A 222 3.19 -4.98 13.82
CA ASN A 222 4.23 -4.94 12.78
C ASN A 222 4.86 -3.55 12.72
N GLU A 223 6.12 -3.49 12.33
CA GLU A 223 6.91 -2.26 12.28
C GLU A 223 7.81 -2.24 11.03
N PRO A 224 8.21 -1.06 10.52
CA PRO A 224 9.15 -0.97 9.40
C PRO A 224 10.46 -1.74 9.61
N ALA A 225 10.88 -1.92 10.87
CA ALA A 225 12.04 -2.75 11.24
C ALA A 225 11.93 -4.22 10.82
N ALA A 226 10.72 -4.71 10.46
CA ALA A 226 10.49 -6.06 9.98
C ALA A 226 10.74 -6.24 8.47
N ILE A 227 11.02 -5.16 7.71
CA ILE A 227 11.23 -5.22 6.25
C ILE A 227 12.31 -6.22 5.83
N PRO A 228 13.43 -6.44 6.58
CA PRO A 228 14.41 -7.46 6.22
C PRO A 228 13.86 -8.88 6.14
N HIS A 229 12.84 -9.21 6.95
CA HIS A 229 12.18 -10.51 6.89
C HIS A 229 11.32 -10.68 5.64
N VAL A 230 10.68 -9.60 5.18
CA VAL A 230 9.91 -9.62 3.92
C VAL A 230 10.86 -9.85 2.74
N ALA A 231 11.92 -9.06 2.63
CA ALA A 231 12.94 -9.22 1.58
C ALA A 231 13.58 -10.62 1.60
N TRP A 232 13.94 -11.11 2.80
CA TRP A 232 14.50 -12.45 2.96
C TRP A 232 13.56 -13.57 2.51
N ALA A 233 12.29 -13.50 2.94
CA ALA A 233 11.30 -14.50 2.53
C ALA A 233 11.09 -14.50 1.00
N ILE A 234 11.01 -13.33 0.37
CA ILE A 234 10.88 -13.19 -1.08
C ILE A 234 12.09 -13.80 -1.81
N ALA A 235 13.31 -13.47 -1.37
CA ALA A 235 14.54 -14.01 -1.91
C ALA A 235 14.56 -15.55 -1.88
N LYS A 236 14.17 -16.15 -0.74
CA LYS A 236 14.06 -17.60 -0.61
C LYS A 236 12.93 -18.23 -1.43
N ILE A 237 11.81 -17.55 -1.59
CA ILE A 237 10.68 -18.00 -2.43
C ILE A 237 11.08 -18.01 -3.91
N LYS A 238 11.83 -16.99 -4.34
CA LYS A 238 12.27 -16.82 -5.74
C LYS A 238 13.58 -17.54 -6.06
N ASP A 239 14.27 -18.04 -5.05
CA ASP A 239 15.61 -18.66 -5.16
C ASP A 239 16.64 -17.70 -5.81
N ILE A 240 16.67 -16.46 -5.33
CA ILE A 240 17.61 -15.41 -5.74
C ILE A 240 18.32 -14.80 -4.52
N PRO A 241 19.45 -14.11 -4.69
CA PRO A 241 20.09 -13.34 -3.62
C PRO A 241 19.14 -12.29 -3.03
N VAL A 242 19.25 -12.02 -1.72
CA VAL A 242 18.43 -10.97 -1.08
C VAL A 242 18.80 -9.58 -1.59
N GLU A 243 20.02 -9.40 -1.98
CA GLU A 243 20.54 -8.17 -2.61
C GLU A 243 19.76 -7.84 -3.88
N ASP A 244 19.47 -8.83 -4.72
CA ASP A 244 18.69 -8.64 -5.97
C ASP A 244 17.26 -8.19 -5.68
N VAL A 245 16.66 -8.64 -4.56
CA VAL A 245 15.33 -8.18 -4.12
C VAL A 245 15.39 -6.74 -3.61
N CYS A 246 16.50 -6.33 -3.03
CA CYS A 246 16.67 -4.98 -2.47
C CYS A 246 17.06 -3.94 -3.51
N GLU A 247 17.64 -4.37 -4.64
CA GLU A 247 18.09 -3.49 -5.74
C GLU A 247 17.02 -3.29 -6.82
N ALA A 248 16.05 -4.21 -6.90
CA ALA A 248 14.95 -4.16 -7.87
C ALA A 248 13.89 -3.12 -7.49
#